data_b1dba9465fb7986dafc9600c2277f01a
#
_entry.id   b1dba9465fb7986dafc9600c2277f01a
#
_cell.length_a   1.000
_cell.length_b   1.000
_cell.length_c   1.000
_cell.angle_alpha   90.00
_cell.angle_beta   90.00
_cell.angle_gamma   90.00
#
_symmetry.space_group_name_H-M   'P 1'
#
loop_
_entity.id
_entity.type
_entity.pdbx_description
1 polymer ?
#
loop_
_entity_poly.entity_id
_entity_poly.type
_entity_poly.pdbx_seq_one_letter_code
_entity_poly.pdbx_strand_id
1 'polypeptide(L)'
;MKRISRRNFLKVAGVGAAALGLAACGGSKSGSTATSGNASSAGSSTGSVNTAGFTVQYGSNPETLDPALNSAVDGANTIITVFEPLLLINENNEVVGGQAESWEVSEDGLTWTFTMRDGLKWSDGTDLTAKDFEYSFKRMANPDTAAPYAATCLGMI
;
A
#
# COMPACT_ATOMS: atom_id res chain seq x y z
N MET A 1 -12.64 -24.31 32.02
CA MET A 1 -12.87 -24.33 30.58
C MET A 1 -11.51 -24.31 29.87
N LYS A 2 -11.16 -25.37 29.11
CA LYS A 2 -9.91 -25.42 28.34
C LYS A 2 -10.06 -24.54 27.09
N ARG A 3 -9.18 -23.55 26.92
CA ARG A 3 -9.14 -22.71 25.72
C ARG A 3 -8.65 -23.52 24.52
N ILE A 4 -9.46 -23.62 23.49
CA ILE A 4 -9.08 -24.28 22.23
C ILE A 4 -8.19 -23.32 21.45
N SER A 5 -6.98 -23.75 21.11
CA SER A 5 -6.05 -22.97 20.26
C SER A 5 -6.61 -22.84 18.83
N ARG A 6 -6.43 -21.67 18.21
CA ARG A 6 -6.83 -21.38 16.81
C ARG A 6 -6.34 -22.45 15.83
N ARG A 7 -5.17 -23.02 16.09
CA ARG A 7 -4.56 -24.09 15.27
C ARG A 7 -5.32 -25.43 15.38
N ASN A 8 -5.90 -25.74 16.56
CA ASN A 8 -6.68 -26.94 16.78
C ASN A 8 -8.10 -26.79 16.24
N PHE A 9 -8.66 -25.57 16.25
CA PHE A 9 -9.95 -25.27 15.64
C PHE A 9 -9.93 -25.52 14.12
N LEU A 10 -8.89 -25.05 13.43
CA LEU A 10 -8.73 -25.25 11.98
C LEU A 10 -8.56 -26.73 11.59
N LYS A 11 -7.91 -27.53 12.44
CA LYS A 11 -7.77 -28.99 12.19
C LYS A 11 -9.09 -29.73 12.32
N VAL A 12 -9.96 -29.34 13.24
CA VAL A 12 -11.28 -29.98 13.45
C VAL A 12 -12.26 -29.54 12.34
N ALA A 13 -12.24 -28.29 11.93
CA ALA A 13 -13.09 -27.80 10.84
C ALA A 13 -12.73 -28.41 9.47
N GLY A 14 -11.45 -28.71 9.22
CA GLY A 14 -11.00 -29.30 7.95
C GLY A 14 -11.45 -30.77 7.74
N VAL A 15 -11.58 -31.54 8.81
CA VAL A 15 -12.01 -32.96 8.71
C VAL A 15 -13.52 -33.09 8.49
N GLY A 16 -14.32 -32.13 8.97
CA GLY A 16 -15.79 -32.15 8.80
C GLY A 16 -16.26 -31.82 7.37
N ALA A 17 -15.47 -31.03 6.61
CA ALA A 17 -15.86 -30.64 5.26
C ALA A 17 -15.55 -31.71 4.18
N ALA A 18 -14.61 -32.62 4.44
CA ALA A 18 -14.24 -33.68 3.49
C ALA A 18 -15.25 -34.84 3.45
N ALA A 19 -16.07 -35.01 4.49
CA ALA A 19 -17.01 -36.15 4.58
C ALA A 19 -18.36 -35.92 3.87
N LEU A 20 -18.69 -34.70 3.48
CA LEU A 20 -19.97 -34.36 2.80
C LEU A 20 -19.85 -34.21 1.28
N GLY A 21 -18.64 -34.28 0.70
CA GLY A 21 -18.38 -34.04 -0.72
C GLY A 21 -18.47 -35.27 -1.63
N LEU A 22 -18.66 -36.51 -1.11
CA LEU A 22 -18.55 -37.75 -1.90
C LEU A 22 -19.89 -38.37 -2.30
N ALA A 23 -21.05 -37.77 -1.99
CA ALA A 23 -22.37 -38.35 -2.26
C ALA A 23 -23.12 -37.74 -3.47
N ALA A 24 -22.51 -36.88 -4.28
CA ALA A 24 -23.19 -36.20 -5.40
C ALA A 24 -22.49 -36.37 -6.75
N CYS A 25 -22.06 -37.57 -7.13
CA CYS A 25 -21.67 -37.88 -8.51
C CYS A 25 -22.40 -39.08 -9.02
N GLY A 26 -23.59 -38.87 -9.54
CA GLY A 26 -24.41 -39.87 -10.26
C GLY A 26 -25.32 -39.19 -11.28
N GLY A 27 -24.84 -39.10 -12.54
CA GLY A 27 -25.60 -39.17 -13.81
C GLY A 27 -26.49 -38.02 -14.23
N SER A 28 -26.12 -37.29 -15.25
CA SER A 28 -26.74 -37.25 -16.59
C SER A 28 -26.31 -36.04 -17.40
N LYS A 29 -26.05 -36.25 -18.69
CA LYS A 29 -25.66 -35.28 -19.72
C LYS A 29 -26.73 -34.21 -19.95
N SER A 30 -26.35 -32.95 -20.06
CA SER A 30 -26.72 -32.03 -21.16
C SER A 30 -26.15 -30.63 -20.96
N GLY A 31 -25.43 -30.17 -21.91
CA GLY A 31 -25.24 -28.87 -22.57
C GLY A 31 -25.14 -27.56 -21.79
N SER A 32 -24.05 -26.89 -22.08
CA SER A 32 -23.92 -25.43 -22.28
C SER A 32 -23.46 -24.54 -21.13
N THR A 33 -22.39 -23.89 -21.45
CA THR A 33 -21.87 -22.57 -21.07
C THR A 33 -21.06 -22.49 -19.80
N ALA A 34 -19.75 -22.52 -20.01
CA ALA A 34 -18.72 -22.27 -19.02
C ALA A 34 -18.73 -20.81 -18.57
N THR A 35 -18.95 -20.59 -17.30
CA THR A 35 -18.45 -19.39 -16.61
C THR A 35 -17.26 -19.84 -15.76
N SER A 36 -16.08 -19.44 -16.20
CA SER A 36 -14.79 -19.76 -15.56
C SER A 36 -14.68 -19.10 -14.18
N GLY A 37 -14.95 -19.88 -13.15
CA GLY A 37 -14.58 -19.54 -11.78
C GLY A 37 -13.15 -20.01 -11.54
N ASN A 38 -12.19 -19.10 -11.51
CA ASN A 38 -10.78 -19.38 -11.25
C ASN A 38 -10.58 -19.74 -9.78
N ALA A 39 -10.51 -21.02 -9.47
CA ALA A 39 -10.06 -21.48 -8.16
C ALA A 39 -8.53 -21.48 -8.15
N SER A 40 -7.94 -20.58 -7.37
CA SER A 40 -6.50 -20.51 -7.16
C SER A 40 -5.99 -21.73 -6.42
N SER A 41 -5.36 -22.65 -7.13
CA SER A 41 -4.53 -23.70 -6.55
C SER A 41 -3.17 -23.10 -6.17
N ALA A 42 -2.82 -23.13 -4.89
CA ALA A 42 -1.47 -22.84 -4.43
C ALA A 42 -0.51 -23.94 -4.90
N GLY A 43 0.06 -23.74 -6.08
CA GLY A 43 1.13 -24.54 -6.64
C GLY A 43 2.45 -23.77 -6.49
N SER A 44 3.41 -24.36 -5.78
CA SER A 44 4.79 -23.89 -5.75
C SER A 44 5.37 -23.96 -7.17
N SER A 45 5.43 -22.82 -7.86
CA SER A 45 6.06 -22.71 -9.17
C SER A 45 7.40 -22.01 -9.05
N THR A 46 8.47 -22.70 -9.37
CA THR A 46 9.78 -22.13 -9.71
C THR A 46 9.56 -21.13 -10.87
N GLY A 47 9.67 -19.85 -10.55
CA GLY A 47 9.14 -18.75 -11.29
C GLY A 47 9.68 -18.52 -12.68
N SER A 48 8.79 -18.57 -13.61
CA SER A 48 8.82 -17.67 -14.76
C SER A 48 8.30 -16.31 -14.29
N VAL A 49 9.14 -15.27 -14.35
CA VAL A 49 8.73 -13.90 -14.04
C VAL A 49 7.69 -13.50 -15.08
N ASN A 50 6.44 -13.36 -14.68
CA ASN A 50 5.39 -12.90 -15.56
C ASN A 50 5.59 -11.40 -15.83
N THR A 51 6.07 -11.05 -17.00
CA THR A 51 6.29 -9.66 -17.43
C THR A 51 5.01 -8.96 -17.89
N ALA A 52 3.88 -9.64 -17.89
CA ALA A 52 2.58 -9.08 -18.31
C ALA A 52 1.95 -8.11 -17.30
N GLY A 53 2.62 -7.88 -16.16
CA GLY A 53 2.10 -7.05 -15.08
C GLY A 53 1.29 -7.84 -14.04
N PHE A 54 0.94 -7.16 -12.97
CA PHE A 54 0.09 -7.70 -11.90
C PHE A 54 -1.01 -6.70 -11.56
N THR A 55 -2.13 -7.20 -11.06
CA THR A 55 -3.26 -6.38 -10.63
C THR A 55 -3.33 -6.41 -9.11
N VAL A 56 -3.38 -5.24 -8.49
CA VAL A 56 -3.56 -5.07 -7.05
C VAL A 56 -4.93 -4.47 -6.79
N GLN A 57 -5.64 -5.02 -5.80
CA GLN A 57 -6.92 -4.48 -5.35
C GLN A 57 -6.71 -3.79 -4.00
N TYR A 58 -7.02 -2.50 -3.92
CA TYR A 58 -6.88 -1.68 -2.72
C TYR A 58 -8.20 -1.44 -1.96
N GLY A 59 -9.28 -2.09 -2.30
CA GLY A 59 -10.60 -1.87 -1.72
C GLY A 59 -11.52 -1.05 -2.64
N SER A 60 -12.12 0.02 -2.14
CA SER A 60 -12.95 0.91 -2.94
C SER A 60 -12.11 1.88 -3.79
N ASN A 61 -12.76 2.53 -4.77
CA ASN A 61 -12.11 3.58 -5.52
C ASN A 61 -11.82 4.78 -4.61
N PRO A 62 -10.59 5.31 -4.61
CA PRO A 62 -10.26 6.49 -3.82
C PRO A 62 -11.04 7.72 -4.31
N GLU A 63 -11.48 8.56 -3.38
CA GLU A 63 -12.14 9.82 -3.69
C GLU A 63 -11.18 10.80 -4.37
N THR A 64 -9.93 10.80 -3.92
CA THR A 64 -8.85 11.61 -4.48
C THR A 64 -7.51 10.90 -4.39
N LEU A 65 -6.62 11.16 -5.35
CA LEU A 65 -5.21 10.75 -5.33
C LEU A 65 -4.27 11.95 -5.07
N ASP A 66 -4.83 13.10 -4.74
CA ASP A 66 -4.06 14.27 -4.32
C ASP A 66 -3.56 14.05 -2.88
N PRO A 67 -2.24 14.00 -2.63
CA PRO A 67 -1.69 13.74 -1.30
C PRO A 67 -2.12 14.76 -0.24
N ALA A 68 -2.34 16.02 -0.64
CA ALA A 68 -2.75 17.08 0.28
C ALA A 68 -4.24 16.96 0.69
N LEU A 69 -5.08 16.36 -0.14
CA LEU A 69 -6.54 16.30 0.04
C LEU A 69 -7.03 14.93 0.51
N ASN A 70 -6.21 13.90 0.41
CA ASN A 70 -6.63 12.55 0.78
C ASN A 70 -6.80 12.41 2.30
N SER A 71 -7.93 11.84 2.72
CA SER A 71 -8.23 11.51 4.12
C SER A 71 -8.64 10.05 4.33
N ALA A 72 -8.60 9.23 3.26
CA ALA A 72 -9.05 7.85 3.28
C ALA A 72 -7.88 6.86 3.06
N VAL A 73 -8.01 5.67 3.66
CA VAL A 73 -7.00 4.60 3.56
C VAL A 73 -6.83 4.12 2.11
N ASP A 74 -7.91 4.05 1.33
CA ASP A 74 -7.88 3.59 -0.06
C ASP A 74 -7.00 4.49 -0.93
N GLY A 75 -7.17 5.82 -0.80
CA GLY A 75 -6.32 6.80 -1.46
C GLY A 75 -4.88 6.75 -0.95
N ALA A 76 -4.68 6.64 0.38
CA ALA A 76 -3.35 6.57 0.98
C ALA A 76 -2.53 5.39 0.44
N ASN A 77 -3.12 4.20 0.34
CA ASN A 77 -2.44 3.01 -0.21
C ASN A 77 -1.97 3.23 -1.66
N THR A 78 -2.75 3.93 -2.47
CA THR A 78 -2.34 4.26 -3.84
C THR A 78 -1.25 5.34 -3.85
N ILE A 79 -1.41 6.39 -3.04
CA ILE A 79 -0.46 7.50 -2.94
C ILE A 79 0.92 7.01 -2.53
N ILE A 80 1.04 6.19 -1.48
CA ILE A 80 2.34 5.64 -1.03
C ILE A 80 3.00 4.70 -2.05
N THR A 81 2.24 4.20 -3.03
CA THR A 81 2.78 3.35 -4.10
C THR A 81 3.40 4.20 -5.23
N VAL A 82 2.90 5.41 -5.46
CA VAL A 82 3.32 6.27 -6.59
C VAL A 82 4.16 7.48 -6.17
N PHE A 83 4.13 7.87 -4.90
CA PHE A 83 4.92 8.96 -4.36
C PHE A 83 5.94 8.46 -3.34
N GLU A 84 7.16 8.93 -3.43
CA GLU A 84 8.21 8.68 -2.44
C GLU A 84 8.44 9.96 -1.61
N PRO A 85 8.36 9.90 -0.27
CA PRO A 85 8.60 11.04 0.60
C PRO A 85 10.11 11.31 0.80
N LEU A 86 10.45 12.39 1.53
CA LEU A 86 11.85 12.69 1.91
C LEU A 86 12.46 11.56 2.72
N LEU A 87 11.73 11.05 3.71
CA LEU A 87 12.14 9.97 4.60
C LEU A 87 11.11 8.85 4.58
N LEU A 88 11.56 7.62 4.76
CA LEU A 88 10.76 6.40 4.82
C LEU A 88 10.93 5.72 6.18
N ILE A 89 9.97 4.87 6.53
CA ILE A 89 10.10 3.93 7.64
C ILE A 89 10.28 2.53 7.04
N ASN A 90 11.39 1.88 7.38
CA ASN A 90 11.68 0.53 6.91
C ASN A 90 10.90 -0.54 7.71
N GLU A 91 11.08 -1.81 7.34
CA GLU A 91 10.44 -2.96 8.00
C GLU A 91 10.83 -3.16 9.48
N ASN A 92 11.95 -2.56 9.92
CA ASN A 92 12.41 -2.57 11.31
C ASN A 92 11.88 -1.38 12.12
N ASN A 93 11.00 -0.55 11.56
CA ASN A 93 10.54 0.72 12.14
C ASN A 93 11.65 1.77 12.32
N GLU A 94 12.69 1.74 11.49
CA GLU A 94 13.75 2.74 11.49
C GLU A 94 13.48 3.78 10.40
N VAL A 95 13.81 5.04 10.69
CA VAL A 95 13.74 6.12 9.71
C VAL A 95 14.94 6.00 8.77
N VAL A 96 14.67 5.93 7.48
CA VAL A 96 15.68 5.84 6.41
C VAL A 96 15.42 6.91 5.35
N GLY A 97 16.45 7.20 4.54
CA GLY A 97 16.30 8.15 3.43
C GLY A 97 15.36 7.62 2.34
N GLY A 98 14.43 8.47 1.92
CA GLY A 98 13.62 8.33 0.71
C GLY A 98 14.22 9.16 -0.42
N GLN A 99 13.59 10.26 -0.81
CA GLN A 99 14.13 11.24 -1.74
C GLN A 99 15.31 12.02 -1.16
N ALA A 100 15.42 12.11 0.19
CA ALA A 100 16.59 12.63 0.85
C ALA A 100 17.67 11.54 1.00
N GLU A 101 18.91 11.87 0.66
CA GLU A 101 20.08 11.03 0.90
C GLU A 101 20.48 11.07 2.37
N SER A 102 20.43 12.27 2.99
CA SER A 102 20.75 12.49 4.39
C SER A 102 19.95 13.65 4.97
N TRP A 103 19.92 13.71 6.29
CA TRP A 103 19.33 14.85 7.02
C TRP A 103 20.10 15.14 8.29
N GLU A 104 20.06 16.39 8.71
CA GLU A 104 20.68 16.88 9.93
C GLU A 104 19.67 17.70 10.73
N VAL A 105 19.79 17.65 12.05
CA VAL A 105 18.98 18.45 12.96
C VAL A 105 19.90 19.34 13.76
N SER A 106 19.60 20.64 13.85
CA SER A 106 20.37 21.58 14.67
C SER A 106 20.32 21.20 16.15
N GLU A 107 21.31 21.66 16.92
CA GLU A 107 21.42 21.35 18.36
C GLU A 107 20.18 21.79 19.18
N ASP A 108 19.51 22.84 18.74
CA ASP A 108 18.27 23.34 19.34
C ASP A 108 17.01 22.58 18.89
N GLY A 109 17.15 21.64 17.93
CA GLY A 109 16.06 20.85 17.39
C GLY A 109 15.09 21.62 16.48
N LEU A 110 15.35 22.89 16.18
CA LEU A 110 14.43 23.74 15.45
C LEU A 110 14.65 23.78 13.94
N THR A 111 15.86 23.42 13.49
CA THR A 111 16.20 23.44 12.07
C THR A 111 16.53 22.04 11.59
N TRP A 112 15.81 21.61 10.55
CA TRP A 112 16.02 20.34 9.85
C TRP A 112 16.53 20.61 8.46
N THR A 113 17.71 20.09 8.13
CA THR A 113 18.32 20.22 6.82
C THR A 113 18.31 18.90 6.10
N PHE A 114 17.72 18.84 4.92
CA PHE A 114 17.65 17.64 4.09
C PHE A 114 18.55 17.81 2.87
N THR A 115 19.42 16.84 2.62
CA THR A 115 20.20 16.76 1.39
C THR A 115 19.48 15.84 0.43
N MET A 116 19.08 16.35 -0.72
CA MET A 116 18.37 15.56 -1.74
C MET A 116 19.35 14.64 -2.48
N ARG A 117 18.87 13.47 -2.90
CA ARG A 117 19.63 12.63 -3.83
C ARG A 117 19.84 13.33 -5.16
N ASP A 118 20.95 13.03 -5.82
CA ASP A 118 21.23 13.53 -7.17
C ASP A 118 20.36 12.83 -8.22
N GLY A 119 20.01 13.60 -9.25
CA GLY A 119 19.35 13.06 -10.45
C GLY A 119 17.91 12.62 -10.28
N LEU A 120 17.21 13.11 -9.25
CA LEU A 120 15.80 12.82 -9.04
C LEU A 120 14.94 13.35 -10.21
N LYS A 121 13.97 12.55 -10.62
CA LYS A 121 13.09 12.83 -11.75
C LYS A 121 11.63 12.53 -11.40
N TRP A 122 10.74 13.32 -11.98
CA TRP A 122 9.35 12.99 -12.09
C TRP A 122 9.12 11.88 -13.12
N SER A 123 7.94 11.27 -13.12
CA SER A 123 7.58 10.21 -14.08
C SER A 123 7.57 10.67 -15.55
N ASP A 124 7.45 11.95 -15.80
CA ASP A 124 7.54 12.56 -17.14
C ASP A 124 8.98 12.88 -17.57
N GLY A 125 9.97 12.64 -16.69
CA GLY A 125 11.39 12.87 -16.94
C GLY A 125 11.89 14.27 -16.56
N THR A 126 11.04 15.17 -16.08
CA THR A 126 11.45 16.48 -15.57
C THR A 126 12.20 16.35 -14.24
N ASP A 127 13.03 17.34 -13.89
CA ASP A 127 13.81 17.31 -12.67
C ASP A 127 12.91 17.51 -11.44
N LEU A 128 13.07 16.63 -10.44
CA LEU A 128 12.48 16.80 -9.12
C LEU A 128 13.50 17.48 -8.22
N THR A 129 13.10 18.59 -7.60
CA THR A 129 13.99 19.47 -6.84
C THR A 129 13.44 19.81 -5.46
N ALA A 130 14.25 20.42 -4.59
CA ALA A 130 13.80 20.91 -3.30
C ALA A 130 12.64 21.92 -3.39
N LYS A 131 12.50 22.63 -4.54
CA LYS A 131 11.38 23.56 -4.77
C LYS A 131 10.03 22.84 -4.86
N ASP A 132 10.00 21.60 -5.31
CA ASP A 132 8.77 20.80 -5.41
C ASP A 132 8.28 20.43 -4.00
N PHE A 133 9.21 20.12 -3.10
CA PHE A 133 8.89 19.89 -1.68
C PHE A 133 8.43 21.18 -0.99
N GLU A 134 9.13 22.29 -1.22
CA GLU A 134 8.74 23.61 -0.71
C GLU A 134 7.32 23.97 -1.16
N TYR A 135 7.01 23.78 -2.43
CA TYR A 135 5.67 23.99 -2.98
C TYR A 135 4.64 23.11 -2.28
N SER A 136 4.94 21.81 -2.12
CA SER A 136 4.03 20.84 -1.50
C SER A 136 3.71 21.19 -0.05
N PHE A 137 4.71 21.57 0.76
CA PHE A 137 4.49 22.00 2.14
C PHE A 137 3.70 23.32 2.21
N LYS A 138 4.04 24.31 1.38
CA LYS A 138 3.30 25.57 1.31
C LYS A 138 1.84 25.35 0.88
N ARG A 139 1.62 24.47 -0.09
CA ARG A 139 0.28 24.10 -0.54
C ARG A 139 -0.52 23.44 0.56
N MET A 140 0.08 22.49 1.30
CA MET A 140 -0.59 21.81 2.43
C MET A 140 -0.94 22.81 3.54
N ALA A 141 -0.06 23.80 3.82
CA ALA A 141 -0.27 24.83 4.84
C ALA A 141 -1.27 25.91 4.43
N ASN A 142 -1.54 26.07 3.13
CA ASN A 142 -2.44 27.11 2.63
C ASN A 142 -3.90 26.78 3.01
N PRO A 143 -4.61 27.67 3.74
CA PRO A 143 -6.02 27.49 4.09
C PRO A 143 -6.93 27.26 2.88
N ASP A 144 -6.63 27.90 1.73
CA ASP A 144 -7.41 27.74 0.51
C ASP A 144 -7.35 26.31 -0.06
N THR A 145 -6.32 25.54 0.27
CA THR A 145 -6.22 24.13 -0.09
C THR A 145 -7.17 23.26 0.73
N ALA A 146 -7.57 23.72 1.91
CA ALA A 146 -8.43 22.99 2.83
C ALA A 146 -7.95 21.55 3.12
N ALA A 147 -6.63 21.36 3.25
CA ALA A 147 -6.02 20.06 3.49
C ALA A 147 -6.50 19.48 4.84
N PRO A 148 -7.15 18.29 4.86
CA PRO A 148 -7.77 17.74 6.08
C PRO A 148 -6.76 17.50 7.21
N TYR A 149 -5.51 17.17 6.86
CA TYR A 149 -4.46 16.87 7.81
C TYR A 149 -3.44 17.99 8.02
N ALA A 150 -3.67 19.19 7.48
CA ALA A 150 -2.74 20.31 7.65
C ALA A 150 -2.44 20.58 9.13
N ALA A 151 -3.46 20.68 9.98
CA ALA A 151 -3.28 20.94 11.40
C ALA A 151 -2.54 19.79 12.13
N THR A 152 -2.75 18.55 11.72
CA THR A 152 -2.07 17.39 12.32
C THR A 152 -0.62 17.27 11.89
N CYS A 153 -0.34 17.52 10.60
CA CYS A 153 1.01 17.37 10.05
C CYS A 153 1.90 18.60 10.34
N LEU A 154 1.32 19.80 10.39
CA LEU A 154 2.04 21.06 10.52
C LEU A 154 1.81 21.76 11.86
N GLY A 155 0.85 21.32 12.66
CA GLY A 155 0.48 21.97 13.92
C GLY A 155 1.47 21.79 15.07
N MET A 156 2.55 21.02 14.82
CA MET A 156 3.66 20.82 15.76
C MET A 156 4.95 21.55 15.33
N ILE A 157 4.86 22.40 14.32
CA ILE A 157 6.00 23.18 13.78
C ILE A 157 5.88 24.64 14.23
#